data_0c51f69878760e1d807296ee15203481
#
_entry.id   0c51f69878760e1d807296ee15203481
#
_cell.length_a   1.000
_cell.length_b   1.000
_cell.length_c   1.000
_cell.angle_alpha   90.00
_cell.angle_beta   90.00
_cell.angle_gamma   90.00
#
_symmetry.space_group_name_H-M   'P 1'
#
loop_
_entity.id
_entity.type
_entity.pdbx_description
1 polymer ?
#
loop_
_entity_poly.entity_id
_entity_poly.type
_entity_poly.pdbx_seq_one_letter_code
_entity_poly.pdbx_strand_id
1 'polypeptide(L)'
;MNVHVINRAQAWPAARPFIAAADLVIWTDTTGIGRLAEELKSAGVKIVCLASDDGSSEIHDFTVISDQAWVQYILGSTTLCSWG
;
A
#
# COMPACT_ATOMS: atom_id res chain seq x y z
N MET A 1 2.87 9.40 -11.93
CA MET A 1 2.75 8.11 -11.22
C MET A 1 1.40 8.04 -10.54
N ASN A 2 0.70 6.95 -10.74
CA ASN A 2 -0.57 6.73 -10.05
C ASN A 2 -0.31 6.12 -8.68
N VAL A 3 -0.97 6.64 -7.66
CA VAL A 3 -0.84 6.15 -6.28
C VAL A 3 -2.20 5.64 -5.82
N HIS A 4 -2.20 4.42 -5.29
CA HIS A 4 -3.39 3.80 -4.72
C HIS A 4 -3.19 3.63 -3.23
N VAL A 5 -4.09 4.19 -2.43
CA VAL A 5 -4.03 4.07 -0.98
C VAL A 5 -5.05 3.02 -0.53
N ILE A 6 -4.56 1.99 0.11
CA ILE A 6 -5.41 0.91 0.63
C ILE A 6 -5.56 1.12 2.14
N ASN A 7 -6.75 1.48 2.57
CA ASN A 7 -7.05 1.78 3.95
C ASN A 7 -7.52 0.55 4.75
N ARG A 8 -7.91 -0.51 4.04
CA ARG A 8 -8.34 -1.78 4.64
C ARG A 8 -7.95 -2.92 3.74
N ALA A 9 -7.54 -4.03 4.33
CA ALA A 9 -7.21 -5.23 3.55
C ALA A 9 -8.38 -5.69 2.68
N GLN A 10 -9.60 -5.50 3.14
CA GLN A 10 -10.81 -5.88 2.41
C GLN A 10 -10.99 -5.11 1.10
N ALA A 11 -10.37 -3.94 0.97
CA ALA A 11 -10.45 -3.14 -0.24
C ALA A 11 -9.52 -3.64 -1.35
N TRP A 12 -8.54 -4.47 -1.01
CA TRP A 12 -7.54 -4.94 -1.97
C TRP A 12 -8.16 -5.66 -3.18
N PRO A 13 -9.08 -6.62 -3.01
CA PRO A 13 -9.66 -7.31 -4.18
C PRO A 13 -10.39 -6.36 -5.12
N ALA A 14 -11.04 -5.33 -4.59
CA ALA A 14 -11.74 -4.36 -5.41
C ALA A 14 -10.78 -3.42 -6.14
N ALA A 15 -9.67 -3.06 -5.49
CA ALA A 15 -8.69 -2.14 -6.06
C ALA A 15 -7.81 -2.79 -7.11
N ARG A 16 -7.50 -4.07 -6.95
CA ARG A 16 -6.49 -4.76 -7.75
C ARG A 16 -6.68 -4.62 -9.26
N PRO A 17 -7.89 -4.78 -9.84
CA PRO A 17 -8.07 -4.66 -11.29
C PRO A 17 -7.71 -3.27 -11.83
N PHE A 18 -7.67 -2.26 -10.98
CA PHE A 18 -7.38 -0.88 -11.37
C PHE A 18 -5.93 -0.48 -11.16
N ILE A 19 -5.11 -1.38 -10.63
CA ILE A 19 -3.71 -1.11 -10.30
C ILE A 19 -2.82 -1.68 -11.40
N ALA A 20 -2.05 -0.80 -12.04
CA ALA A 20 -1.07 -1.20 -13.06
C ALA A 20 0.28 -1.49 -12.42
N ALA A 21 1.13 -2.23 -13.13
CA ALA A 21 2.45 -2.62 -12.63
C ALA A 21 3.35 -1.41 -12.31
N ALA A 22 3.14 -0.29 -13.00
CA ALA A 22 3.92 0.93 -12.79
C ALA A 22 3.38 1.80 -11.64
N ASP A 23 2.24 1.43 -11.06
CA ASP A 23 1.62 2.20 -9.99
C ASP A 23 2.27 1.91 -8.65
N LEU A 24 2.07 2.81 -7.70
CA LEU A 24 2.49 2.64 -6.32
C LEU A 24 1.27 2.35 -5.44
N VAL A 25 1.39 1.36 -4.57
CA VAL A 25 0.34 1.03 -3.61
C VAL A 25 0.85 1.33 -2.21
N ILE A 26 0.08 2.11 -1.46
CA ILE A 26 0.40 2.48 -0.07
C ILE A 26 -0.67 1.88 0.84
N TRP A 27 -0.24 1.06 1.79
CA TRP A 27 -1.13 0.48 2.79
C TRP A 27 -1.05 1.32 4.07
N THR A 28 -2.16 1.95 4.45
CA THR A 28 -2.23 2.74 5.68
C THR A 28 -2.62 1.91 6.89
N ASP A 29 -3.37 0.82 6.67
CA ASP A 29 -3.72 -0.13 7.72
C ASP A 29 -3.13 -1.49 7.35
N THR A 30 -2.13 -1.92 8.11
CA THR A 30 -1.44 -3.17 7.85
C THR A 30 -2.11 -4.38 8.48
N THR A 31 -3.25 -4.20 9.16
CA THR A 31 -4.01 -5.31 9.73
C THR A 31 -4.46 -6.25 8.62
N GLY A 32 -4.08 -7.50 8.71
CA GLY A 32 -4.45 -8.52 7.72
C GLY A 32 -3.56 -8.57 6.49
N ILE A 33 -2.57 -7.69 6.37
CA ILE A 33 -1.67 -7.68 5.20
C ILE A 33 -0.89 -8.99 5.08
N GLY A 34 -0.61 -9.65 6.21
CA GLY A 34 0.11 -10.92 6.19
C GLY A 34 -0.63 -12.02 5.43
N ARG A 35 -1.95 -12.00 5.43
CA ARG A 35 -2.76 -12.97 4.70
C ARG A 35 -2.68 -12.78 3.19
N LEU A 36 -2.39 -11.56 2.77
CA LEU A 36 -2.32 -11.18 1.36
C LEU A 36 -0.88 -11.07 0.87
N ALA A 37 0.11 -11.37 1.71
CA ALA A 37 1.51 -11.12 1.39
C ALA A 37 1.94 -11.81 0.10
N GLU A 38 1.56 -13.07 -0.10
CA GLU A 38 1.93 -13.80 -1.31
C GLU A 38 1.25 -13.22 -2.55
N GLU A 39 -0.01 -12.86 -2.43
CA GLU A 39 -0.76 -12.23 -3.51
C GLU A 39 -0.16 -10.88 -3.87
N LEU A 40 0.18 -10.08 -2.86
CA LEU A 40 0.79 -8.76 -3.06
C LEU A 40 2.16 -8.88 -3.75
N LYS A 41 2.96 -9.85 -3.34
CA LYS A 41 4.25 -10.10 -3.99
C LYS A 41 4.10 -10.54 -5.43
N SER A 42 3.08 -11.37 -5.72
CA SER A 42 2.84 -11.86 -7.08
C SER A 42 2.25 -10.80 -7.99
N ALA A 43 1.68 -9.74 -7.44
CA ALA A 43 1.05 -8.69 -8.24
C ALA A 43 2.04 -7.89 -9.08
N GLY A 44 3.33 -7.92 -8.70
CA GLY A 44 4.37 -7.23 -9.48
C GLY A 44 4.34 -5.71 -9.36
N VAL A 45 3.61 -5.16 -8.41
CA VAL A 45 3.52 -3.71 -8.18
C VAL A 45 4.36 -3.33 -6.96
N LYS A 46 4.80 -2.08 -6.93
CA LYS A 46 5.53 -1.55 -5.77
C LYS A 46 4.55 -1.29 -4.63
N ILE A 47 4.80 -1.91 -3.49
CA ILE A 47 3.94 -1.80 -2.32
C ILE A 47 4.77 -1.28 -1.15
N VAL A 48 4.27 -0.23 -0.49
CA VAL A 48 4.86 0.31 0.73
C VAL A 48 3.81 0.37 1.81
N CYS A 49 4.23 0.28 3.05
CA CYS A 49 3.35 0.30 4.22
C CYS A 49 3.66 1.51 5.07
N LEU A 50 2.62 2.20 5.52
CA LEU A 50 2.79 3.30 6.45
C LEU A 50 3.16 2.74 7.82
N ALA A 51 4.18 3.31 8.46
CA ALA A 51 4.59 2.87 9.78
C ALA A 51 3.46 3.10 10.78
N SER A 52 3.18 2.08 11.60
CA SER A 52 2.19 2.21 12.65
C SER A 52 2.85 2.60 13.97
N ASP A 53 2.11 3.33 14.79
CA ASP A 53 2.62 3.84 16.07
C ASP A 53 2.91 2.74 17.08
N ASP A 54 2.27 1.59 16.94
CA ASP A 54 2.44 0.46 17.85
C ASP A 54 3.62 -0.44 17.50
N GLY A 55 4.36 -0.12 16.44
CA GLY A 55 5.52 -0.89 16.04
C GLY A 55 5.20 -2.30 15.55
N SER A 56 4.02 -2.51 15.01
CA SER A 56 3.59 -3.81 14.51
C SER A 56 4.64 -4.42 13.59
N SER A 57 5.02 -5.66 13.85
CA SER A 57 6.07 -6.35 13.12
C SER A 57 5.54 -7.24 11.99
N GLU A 58 4.29 -7.10 11.61
CA GLU A 58 3.65 -7.98 10.63
C GLU A 58 4.01 -7.67 9.17
N ILE A 59 4.85 -6.67 8.93
CA ILE A 59 5.16 -6.17 7.59
C ILE A 59 6.61 -6.41 7.19
N HIS A 60 7.14 -7.57 7.54
CA HIS A 60 8.56 -7.91 7.30
C HIS A 60 8.97 -7.90 5.84
N ASP A 61 8.04 -8.18 4.93
CA ASP A 61 8.34 -8.36 3.52
C ASP A 61 8.15 -7.10 2.69
N PHE A 62 7.67 -6.02 3.31
CA PHE A 62 7.36 -4.79 2.58
C PHE A 62 8.15 -3.61 3.14
N THR A 63 8.42 -2.64 2.28
CA THR A 63 9.07 -1.41 2.69
C THR A 63 8.13 -0.59 3.56
N VAL A 64 8.61 -0.19 4.73
CA VAL A 64 7.85 0.67 5.65
C VAL A 64 8.30 2.10 5.44
N ILE A 65 7.34 3.01 5.30
CA ILE A 65 7.64 4.43 5.11
C ILE A 65 7.11 5.26 6.27
N SER A 66 7.73 6.41 6.50
CA SER A 66 7.28 7.37 7.49
C SER A 66 6.11 8.21 6.97
N ASP A 67 5.46 8.95 7.87
CA ASP A 67 4.42 9.91 7.49
C ASP A 67 4.95 10.94 6.49
N GLN A 68 6.19 11.39 6.68
CA GLN A 68 6.80 12.35 5.78
C GLN A 68 6.98 11.78 4.38
N ALA A 69 7.44 10.54 4.28
CA ALA A 69 7.60 9.89 2.99
C ALA A 69 6.25 9.67 2.32
N TRP A 70 5.22 9.33 3.10
CA TRP A 70 3.87 9.18 2.58
C TRP A 70 3.36 10.47 1.94
N VAL A 71 3.53 11.60 2.64
CA VAL A 71 3.13 12.92 2.10
C VAL A 71 3.89 13.22 0.80
N GLN A 72 5.17 12.89 0.74
CA GLN A 72 5.99 13.10 -0.46
C GLN A 72 5.43 12.31 -1.65
N TYR A 73 5.05 11.05 -1.44
CA TYR A 73 4.45 10.25 -2.49
C TYR A 73 3.12 10.83 -2.98
N ILE A 74 2.28 11.29 -2.05
CA ILE A 74 0.99 11.91 -2.38
C ILE A 74 1.20 13.17 -3.22
N LEU A 75 2.12 14.03 -2.82
CA LEU A 75 2.40 15.28 -3.54
C LEU A 75 2.99 15.03 -4.92
N GLY A 76 3.75 13.94 -5.08
CA GLY A 76 4.36 13.58 -6.37
C GLY A 76 3.46 12.77 -7.28
N SER A 77 2.25 12.41 -6.83
CA SER A 77 1.36 11.57 -7.63
C SER A 77 0.66 12.38 -8.72
N THR A 78 0.47 11.75 -9.88
CA THR A 78 -0.34 12.30 -10.96
C THR A 78 -1.82 12.05 -10.67
N THR A 79 -2.13 10.86 -10.18
CA THR A 79 -3.49 10.45 -9.81
C THR A 79 -3.43 9.74 -8.47
N LEU A 80 -4.35 10.05 -7.59
CA LEU A 80 -4.47 9.44 -6.28
C LEU A 80 -5.84 8.77 -6.15
N CYS A 81 -5.84 7.48 -5.83
CA CYS A 81 -7.06 6.72 -5.57
C CYS A 81 -7.03 6.19 -4.14
N SER A 82 -8.10 6.39 -3.41
CA SER A 82 -8.25 5.87 -2.04
C SER A 82 -9.29 4.75 -2.03
N TRP A 83 -8.94 3.64 -1.43
CA TRP A 83 -9.77 2.43 -1.37
C TRP A 83 -10.06 2.06 0.07
N GLY A 84 -11.29 1.82 0.34
CA GLY A 84 -11.77 1.47 1.69
C GLY A 84 -12.45 2.59 2.35
#